data_273526f01d2ba2ecf62d96854468697b
#
_entry.id   273526f01d2ba2ecf62d96854468697b
#
_cell.length_a   1.000
_cell.length_b   1.000
_cell.length_c   1.000
_cell.angle_alpha   90.00
_cell.angle_beta   90.00
_cell.angle_gamma   90.00
#
_symmetry.space_group_name_H-M   'P 1'
#
loop_
_entity.id
_entity.type
_entity.pdbx_description
1 polymer ?
#
loop_
_entity_poly.entity_id
_entity_poly.type
_entity_poly.pdbx_seq_one_letter_code
_entity_poly.pdbx_strand_id
1 'polypeptide(L)'
;MGAAVGDYDNDGHPDLFVAGVHRNTLYHNNGDGTFTDVTAKAGMDRFTDPQYGPLWAVAAAWTDVNNDGLLDLFVVNYVQWDYRHDPRCWRDGVSEYCNPQHFQGLPNQLFLNRGGGVFEDVSESWGIRRHIGKGMGVGVADYDHDGRPDIFVANDTYYNFLFHNLGGKFEETAFPAGVALPEDGNFIGGMGLDFRDYDNDGFPDIVYVALGNQTFPLLKNRNGKDFTEVTQPSGMRALTLPMAGFGAGFQDFDNDGWKDIFVTRGDAVSLPMPTTVVDQPNTVFRNPGSSGQWQALTEAAGLDASGAARNRGCAFGDLDGDGRVDAVTTALDKPASIWMNRSEHSGHWLDIALEGTKSNRDGIGASIRVVSAHGSQYNHMTTASCYASSSDGPLHFGLGPDSTAQMVEIHWPSGTVQTLRNVKGDRTVLVKEAGN
;
A
#
# COMPACT_ATOMS: atom_id res chain seq x y z
N MET A 1 11.81 -2.23 -8.24
CA MET A 1 10.85 -2.21 -9.36
C MET A 1 9.57 -2.78 -8.83
N GLY A 2 8.46 -2.06 -9.02
CA GLY A 2 7.16 -2.40 -8.48
C GLY A 2 6.12 -2.61 -9.58
N ALA A 3 4.95 -3.09 -9.17
CA ALA A 3 3.80 -3.29 -10.05
C ALA A 3 2.55 -2.65 -9.42
N ALA A 4 1.66 -2.15 -10.28
CA ALA A 4 0.32 -1.71 -9.91
C ALA A 4 -0.70 -2.33 -10.86
N VAL A 5 -1.73 -2.94 -10.31
CA VAL A 5 -2.81 -3.62 -11.03
C VAL A 5 -4.07 -2.77 -10.95
N GLY A 6 -4.79 -2.60 -12.06
CA GLY A 6 -6.07 -1.89 -12.15
C GLY A 6 -6.60 -1.87 -13.57
N ASP A 7 -7.90 -1.89 -13.74
CA ASP A 7 -8.60 -1.82 -15.04
C ASP A 7 -8.72 -0.34 -15.46
N TYR A 8 -7.67 0.19 -16.12
CA TYR A 8 -7.61 1.63 -16.44
C TYR A 8 -8.55 2.07 -17.56
N ASP A 9 -9.02 1.15 -18.42
CA ASP A 9 -9.93 1.48 -19.53
C ASP A 9 -11.35 0.92 -19.34
N ASN A 10 -11.62 0.34 -18.14
CA ASN A 10 -12.92 -0.18 -17.73
C ASN A 10 -13.47 -1.32 -18.62
N ASP A 11 -12.58 -2.12 -19.23
CA ASP A 11 -12.97 -3.23 -20.14
C ASP A 11 -13.25 -4.55 -19.39
N GLY A 12 -12.92 -4.62 -18.10
CA GLY A 12 -13.13 -5.76 -17.21
C GLY A 12 -11.94 -6.71 -17.13
N HIS A 13 -10.79 -6.29 -17.66
CA HIS A 13 -9.55 -7.05 -17.61
C HIS A 13 -8.46 -6.24 -16.90
N PRO A 14 -8.07 -6.59 -15.67
CA PRO A 14 -7.07 -5.81 -14.96
C PRO A 14 -5.76 -5.67 -15.73
N ASP A 15 -5.29 -4.43 -15.86
CA ASP A 15 -4.07 -4.05 -16.56
C ASP A 15 -2.89 -3.99 -15.59
N LEU A 16 -1.68 -3.87 -16.12
CA LEU A 16 -0.46 -3.91 -15.33
C LEU A 16 0.46 -2.74 -15.66
N PHE A 17 0.74 -1.90 -14.67
CA PHE A 17 1.84 -0.95 -14.74
C PHE A 17 3.06 -1.52 -14.02
N VAL A 18 4.22 -1.48 -14.68
CA VAL A 18 5.50 -1.93 -14.13
C VAL A 18 6.45 -0.72 -14.01
N ALA A 19 6.71 -0.34 -12.77
CA ALA A 19 7.69 0.68 -12.43
C ALA A 19 9.12 0.15 -12.61
N GLY A 20 10.05 0.99 -13.06
CA GLY A 20 11.42 0.55 -13.29
C GLY A 20 12.45 1.66 -13.31
N VAL A 21 13.70 1.24 -13.42
CA VAL A 21 14.85 2.13 -13.54
C VAL A 21 14.95 2.65 -14.97
N HIS A 22 14.80 3.96 -15.15
CA HIS A 22 14.86 4.65 -16.44
C HIS A 22 13.87 4.17 -17.49
N ARG A 23 12.88 3.36 -17.11
CA ARG A 23 11.79 2.88 -17.96
C ARG A 23 10.66 2.35 -17.11
N ASN A 24 9.44 2.80 -17.40
CA ASN A 24 8.20 2.19 -16.94
C ASN A 24 7.51 1.49 -18.10
N THR A 25 6.59 0.59 -17.81
CA THR A 25 5.81 -0.06 -18.88
C THR A 25 4.36 -0.19 -18.43
N LEU A 26 3.44 0.26 -19.27
CA LEU A 26 2.01 0.01 -19.14
C LEU A 26 1.64 -1.13 -20.10
N TYR A 27 1.13 -2.21 -19.54
CA TYR A 27 0.61 -3.37 -20.25
C TYR A 27 -0.90 -3.38 -20.19
N HIS A 28 -1.53 -3.34 -21.37
CA HIS A 28 -2.96 -3.60 -21.52
C HIS A 28 -3.21 -5.11 -21.57
N ASN A 29 -4.17 -5.58 -20.80
CA ASN A 29 -4.62 -6.96 -20.79
C ASN A 29 -5.61 -7.21 -21.93
N ASN A 30 -5.25 -8.06 -22.88
CA ASN A 30 -6.08 -8.33 -24.07
C ASN A 30 -7.30 -9.23 -23.79
N GLY A 31 -7.52 -9.67 -22.54
CA GLY A 31 -8.64 -10.55 -22.15
C GLY A 31 -8.51 -12.01 -22.63
N ASP A 32 -7.43 -12.35 -23.31
CA ASP A 32 -7.15 -13.70 -23.84
C ASP A 32 -5.95 -14.38 -23.18
N GLY A 33 -5.47 -13.82 -22.05
CA GLY A 33 -4.29 -14.29 -21.32
C GLY A 33 -2.98 -13.71 -21.84
N THR A 34 -3.03 -12.73 -22.76
CA THR A 34 -1.86 -12.01 -23.26
C THR A 34 -1.93 -10.52 -22.90
N PHE A 35 -0.77 -9.86 -22.94
CA PHE A 35 -0.64 -8.43 -22.66
C PHE A 35 0.06 -7.70 -23.81
N THR A 36 -0.34 -6.45 -24.04
CA THR A 36 0.25 -5.56 -25.05
C THR A 36 0.94 -4.38 -24.35
N ASP A 37 2.22 -4.12 -24.66
CA ASP A 37 2.90 -2.88 -24.22
C ASP A 37 2.28 -1.68 -24.96
N VAL A 38 1.57 -0.84 -24.21
CA VAL A 38 0.90 0.36 -24.73
C VAL A 38 1.54 1.66 -24.25
N THR A 39 2.69 1.60 -23.59
CA THR A 39 3.35 2.73 -22.92
C THR A 39 3.47 3.97 -23.80
N ALA A 40 4.00 3.83 -24.99
CA ALA A 40 4.18 4.95 -25.92
C ALA A 40 2.83 5.45 -26.49
N LYS A 41 1.89 4.53 -26.79
CA LYS A 41 0.54 4.88 -27.25
C LYS A 41 -0.24 5.64 -26.18
N ALA A 42 -0.03 5.27 -24.92
CA ALA A 42 -0.65 5.91 -23.75
C ALA A 42 -0.03 7.28 -23.40
N GLY A 43 1.06 7.70 -24.02
CA GLY A 43 1.75 8.95 -23.71
C GLY A 43 2.60 8.90 -22.42
N MET A 44 2.93 7.67 -21.96
CA MET A 44 3.65 7.44 -20.70
C MET A 44 5.14 7.10 -20.89
N ASP A 45 5.71 7.37 -22.07
CA ASP A 45 7.10 7.04 -22.42
C ASP A 45 8.12 8.12 -22.04
N ARG A 46 7.74 9.07 -21.18
CA ARG A 46 8.63 10.10 -20.63
C ARG A 46 9.35 9.60 -19.40
N PHE A 47 10.52 8.98 -19.60
CA PHE A 47 11.34 8.42 -18.51
C PHE A 47 12.46 9.36 -18.06
N THR A 48 12.42 10.61 -18.49
CA THR A 48 13.44 11.62 -18.17
C THR A 48 12.78 12.94 -17.83
N ASP A 49 13.11 13.45 -16.64
CA ASP A 49 12.70 14.77 -16.22
C ASP A 49 13.67 15.82 -16.80
N PRO A 50 13.19 16.97 -17.31
CA PRO A 50 14.06 18.00 -17.89
C PRO A 50 15.10 18.58 -16.93
N GLN A 51 14.82 18.60 -15.63
CA GLN A 51 15.69 19.16 -14.58
C GLN A 51 16.50 18.07 -13.86
N TYR A 52 15.88 16.91 -13.59
CA TYR A 52 16.47 15.88 -12.74
C TYR A 52 17.04 14.70 -13.52
N GLY A 53 16.89 14.67 -14.85
CA GLY A 53 17.41 13.59 -15.68
C GLY A 53 16.59 12.29 -15.61
N PRO A 54 17.22 11.12 -15.86
CA PRO A 54 16.51 9.86 -15.88
C PRO A 54 15.78 9.56 -14.57
N LEU A 55 14.52 9.13 -14.66
CA LEU A 55 13.68 8.79 -13.50
C LEU A 55 13.89 7.32 -13.10
N TRP A 56 13.75 7.08 -11.81
CA TRP A 56 13.73 5.74 -11.24
C TRP A 56 12.45 5.55 -10.45
N ALA A 57 11.45 4.92 -11.08
CA ALA A 57 10.20 4.57 -10.42
C ALA A 57 10.37 3.30 -9.59
N VAL A 58 9.81 3.30 -8.38
CA VAL A 58 9.84 2.18 -7.43
C VAL A 58 8.45 1.60 -7.21
N ALA A 59 7.45 2.44 -7.00
CA ALA A 59 6.08 2.05 -6.73
C ALA A 59 5.10 2.90 -7.56
N ALA A 60 3.86 2.44 -7.68
CA ALA A 60 2.78 3.20 -8.27
C ALA A 60 1.44 2.79 -7.65
N ALA A 61 0.45 3.68 -7.77
CA ALA A 61 -0.91 3.46 -7.30
C ALA A 61 -1.91 3.92 -8.34
N TRP A 62 -2.89 3.08 -8.63
CA TRP A 62 -4.08 3.47 -9.36
C TRP A 62 -5.08 4.15 -8.42
N THR A 63 -5.68 5.23 -8.87
CA THR A 63 -6.69 6.00 -8.13
C THR A 63 -7.43 6.93 -9.07
N ASP A 64 -8.70 7.21 -8.81
CA ASP A 64 -9.50 8.19 -9.54
C ASP A 64 -9.44 9.53 -8.78
N VAL A 65 -8.41 10.35 -9.07
CA VAL A 65 -8.14 11.58 -8.28
C VAL A 65 -9.13 12.71 -8.54
N ASN A 66 -9.93 12.61 -9.59
CA ASN A 66 -10.89 13.64 -10.00
C ASN A 66 -12.34 13.16 -10.01
N ASN A 67 -12.58 11.90 -9.61
CA ASN A 67 -13.87 11.22 -9.56
C ASN A 67 -14.60 11.25 -10.92
N ASP A 68 -13.87 11.06 -12.03
CA ASP A 68 -14.46 11.00 -13.37
C ASP A 68 -14.79 9.58 -13.85
N GLY A 69 -14.52 8.57 -13.03
CA GLY A 69 -14.76 7.16 -13.30
C GLY A 69 -13.65 6.46 -14.08
N LEU A 70 -12.53 7.11 -14.30
CA LEU A 70 -11.33 6.53 -14.92
C LEU A 70 -10.19 6.47 -13.89
N LEU A 71 -9.42 5.39 -13.93
CA LEU A 71 -8.25 5.27 -13.07
C LEU A 71 -7.09 6.11 -13.58
N ASP A 72 -6.61 7.03 -12.75
CA ASP A 72 -5.39 7.80 -12.90
C ASP A 72 -4.22 7.05 -12.26
N LEU A 73 -2.99 7.43 -12.58
CA LEU A 73 -1.81 6.75 -12.06
C LEU A 73 -0.87 7.72 -11.33
N PHE A 74 -0.61 7.44 -10.06
CA PHE A 74 0.46 8.09 -9.31
C PHE A 74 1.71 7.21 -9.29
N VAL A 75 2.87 7.76 -9.69
CA VAL A 75 4.16 7.04 -9.78
C VAL A 75 5.15 7.64 -8.81
N VAL A 76 5.70 6.79 -7.95
CA VAL A 76 6.68 7.15 -6.95
C VAL A 76 8.09 6.95 -7.49
N ASN A 77 8.87 8.03 -7.50
CA ASN A 77 10.26 8.03 -7.91
C ASN A 77 11.20 8.14 -6.71
N TYR A 78 12.38 7.49 -6.82
CA TYR A 78 13.33 7.34 -5.73
C TYR A 78 14.45 8.37 -5.81
N VAL A 79 15.56 8.03 -6.43
CA VAL A 79 16.75 8.86 -6.46
C VAL A 79 17.32 8.99 -7.88
N GLN A 80 18.03 10.09 -8.10
CA GLN A 80 18.81 10.28 -9.31
C GLN A 80 20.01 9.33 -9.29
N TRP A 81 19.96 8.30 -10.12
CA TRP A 81 21.01 7.28 -10.24
C TRP A 81 21.26 6.93 -11.69
N ASP A 82 22.50 6.67 -12.04
CA ASP A 82 22.90 6.20 -13.37
C ASP A 82 23.99 5.13 -13.21
N TYR A 83 23.74 3.93 -13.72
CA TYR A 83 24.67 2.81 -13.67
C TYR A 83 26.07 3.11 -14.24
N ARG A 84 26.19 4.12 -15.11
CA ARG A 84 27.48 4.57 -15.69
C ARG A 84 28.29 5.41 -14.72
N HIS A 85 27.66 5.97 -13.69
CA HIS A 85 28.25 6.85 -12.69
C HIS A 85 27.93 6.40 -11.28
N ASP A 86 27.79 5.07 -11.08
CA ASP A 86 27.48 4.51 -9.76
C ASP A 86 28.64 4.77 -8.79
N PRO A 87 28.41 5.52 -7.69
CA PRO A 87 29.45 5.78 -6.71
C PRO A 87 29.80 4.49 -5.97
N ARG A 88 31.07 4.31 -5.67
CA ARG A 88 31.56 3.17 -4.89
C ARG A 88 31.56 3.54 -3.41
N CYS A 89 30.78 2.86 -2.62
CA CYS A 89 30.73 3.00 -1.18
C CYS A 89 31.34 1.79 -0.49
N TRP A 90 31.92 2.02 0.69
CA TRP A 90 32.63 1.00 1.45
C TRP A 90 32.20 1.11 2.91
N ARG A 91 31.97 -0.03 3.54
CA ARG A 91 31.72 -0.15 4.95
C ARG A 91 32.69 -1.18 5.53
N ASP A 92 33.49 -0.79 6.49
CA ASP A 92 34.48 -1.67 7.14
C ASP A 92 35.42 -2.43 6.16
N GLY A 93 35.80 -1.76 5.06
CA GLY A 93 36.65 -2.34 4.03
C GLY A 93 35.94 -3.24 3.01
N VAL A 94 34.63 -3.38 3.08
CA VAL A 94 33.83 -4.15 2.14
C VAL A 94 33.02 -3.22 1.25
N SER A 95 32.88 -3.54 -0.05
CA SER A 95 32.01 -2.80 -0.97
C SER A 95 30.56 -2.96 -0.55
N GLU A 96 29.83 -1.84 -0.43
CA GLU A 96 28.46 -1.79 0.02
C GLU A 96 27.66 -0.84 -0.87
N TYR A 97 26.32 -0.95 -0.85
CA TYR A 97 25.46 0.05 -1.45
C TYR A 97 25.65 1.41 -0.81
N CYS A 98 25.63 2.45 -1.63
CA CYS A 98 25.73 3.81 -1.10
C CYS A 98 24.45 4.19 -0.35
N ASN A 99 24.61 4.83 0.80
CA ASN A 99 23.48 5.37 1.54
C ASN A 99 22.70 6.35 0.64
N PRO A 100 21.37 6.32 0.63
CA PRO A 100 20.51 7.22 -0.16
C PRO A 100 20.80 8.71 0.04
N GLN A 101 21.43 9.09 1.15
CA GLN A 101 21.89 10.47 1.40
C GLN A 101 22.91 10.97 0.38
N HIS A 102 23.62 10.08 -0.30
CA HIS A 102 24.58 10.42 -1.37
C HIS A 102 23.91 10.78 -2.71
N PHE A 103 22.62 10.55 -2.84
CA PHE A 103 21.87 10.78 -4.07
C PHE A 103 20.84 11.90 -3.89
N GLN A 104 20.61 12.65 -4.95
CA GLN A 104 19.51 13.58 -5.02
C GLN A 104 18.19 12.81 -5.17
N GLY A 105 17.15 13.26 -4.48
CA GLY A 105 15.80 12.76 -4.67
C GLY A 105 15.20 13.13 -6.02
N LEU A 106 14.10 12.48 -6.38
CA LEU A 106 13.37 12.71 -7.61
C LEU A 106 11.95 13.19 -7.32
N PRO A 107 11.30 13.93 -8.25
CA PRO A 107 9.88 14.25 -8.17
C PRO A 107 9.04 13.00 -8.46
N ASN A 108 7.90 12.88 -7.79
CA ASN A 108 6.85 11.93 -8.16
C ASN A 108 6.08 12.42 -9.40
N GLN A 109 5.31 11.53 -10.03
CA GLN A 109 4.53 11.82 -11.22
C GLN A 109 3.05 11.48 -11.00
N LEU A 110 2.17 12.29 -11.61
CA LEU A 110 0.74 12.03 -11.68
C LEU A 110 0.30 12.09 -13.14
N PHE A 111 -0.30 10.99 -13.61
CA PHE A 111 -0.84 10.86 -14.95
C PHE A 111 -2.37 10.79 -14.87
N LEU A 112 -3.06 11.79 -15.43
CA LEU A 112 -4.52 11.74 -15.57
C LEU A 112 -4.92 10.93 -16.78
N ASN A 113 -5.84 10.01 -16.61
CA ASN A 113 -6.48 9.27 -17.68
C ASN A 113 -7.48 10.16 -18.42
N ARG A 114 -7.28 10.31 -19.71
CA ARG A 114 -8.17 11.11 -20.59
C ARG A 114 -9.17 10.26 -21.39
N GLY A 115 -9.27 8.99 -21.03
CA GLY A 115 -10.05 8.01 -21.76
C GLY A 115 -9.37 7.53 -23.03
N GLY A 116 -9.87 6.44 -23.61
CA GLY A 116 -9.30 5.85 -24.82
C GLY A 116 -7.86 5.36 -24.69
N GLY A 117 -7.39 5.09 -23.47
CA GLY A 117 -6.04 4.61 -23.17
C GLY A 117 -4.96 5.68 -23.31
N VAL A 118 -5.30 6.96 -23.14
CA VAL A 118 -4.37 8.09 -23.22
C VAL A 118 -4.24 8.77 -21.86
N PHE A 119 -3.02 9.01 -21.43
CA PHE A 119 -2.69 9.67 -20.17
C PHE A 119 -1.99 11.01 -20.40
N GLU A 120 -2.26 11.97 -19.54
CA GLU A 120 -1.61 13.29 -19.51
C GLU A 120 -0.80 13.43 -18.21
N ASP A 121 0.48 13.76 -18.33
CA ASP A 121 1.32 14.11 -17.16
C ASP A 121 0.91 15.49 -16.64
N VAL A 122 0.27 15.50 -15.47
CA VAL A 122 -0.18 16.72 -14.77
C VAL A 122 0.65 17.01 -13.51
N SER A 123 1.78 16.35 -13.33
CA SER A 123 2.62 16.44 -12.13
C SER A 123 2.99 17.89 -11.77
N GLU A 124 3.29 18.72 -12.77
CA GLU A 124 3.59 20.15 -12.56
C GLU A 124 2.35 20.95 -12.23
N SER A 125 1.29 20.84 -13.06
CA SER A 125 0.08 21.65 -12.92
C SER A 125 -0.73 21.33 -11.67
N TRP A 126 -0.67 20.08 -11.20
CA TRP A 126 -1.32 19.64 -9.96
C TRP A 126 -0.43 19.73 -8.71
N GLY A 127 0.79 20.26 -8.85
CA GLY A 127 1.64 20.61 -7.72
C GLY A 127 2.49 19.48 -7.14
N ILE A 128 2.49 18.30 -7.75
CA ILE A 128 3.25 17.13 -7.28
C ILE A 128 4.75 17.32 -7.52
N ARG A 129 5.15 17.74 -8.73
CA ARG A 129 6.54 17.77 -9.19
C ARG A 129 7.46 18.68 -8.35
N ARG A 130 6.93 19.69 -7.67
CA ARG A 130 7.74 20.59 -6.83
C ARG A 130 8.26 19.96 -5.53
N HIS A 131 7.73 18.79 -5.14
CA HIS A 131 8.11 18.07 -3.93
C HIS A 131 9.08 16.94 -4.29
N ILE A 132 10.37 17.20 -3.97
CA ILE A 132 11.45 16.27 -4.29
C ILE A 132 11.69 15.38 -3.08
N GLY A 133 11.55 14.07 -3.26
CA GLY A 133 11.70 13.07 -2.22
C GLY A 133 12.54 11.88 -2.64
N LYS A 134 12.52 10.85 -1.83
CA LYS A 134 13.15 9.55 -2.08
C LYS A 134 12.12 8.46 -1.85
N GLY A 135 11.04 8.52 -2.65
CA GLY A 135 9.86 7.70 -2.43
C GLY A 135 10.11 6.22 -2.62
N MET A 136 9.57 5.42 -1.71
CA MET A 136 9.68 3.95 -1.73
C MET A 136 8.32 3.26 -1.64
N GLY A 137 7.38 3.83 -0.91
CA GLY A 137 6.03 3.31 -0.75
C GLY A 137 4.97 4.35 -1.03
N VAL A 138 3.78 3.90 -1.41
CA VAL A 138 2.60 4.74 -1.66
C VAL A 138 1.35 4.09 -1.09
N GLY A 139 0.52 4.90 -0.44
CA GLY A 139 -0.83 4.54 0.00
C GLY A 139 -1.83 5.60 -0.42
N VAL A 140 -3.04 5.20 -0.70
CA VAL A 140 -4.12 6.07 -1.16
C VAL A 140 -5.36 5.84 -0.29
N ALA A 141 -5.91 6.91 0.26
CA ALA A 141 -7.15 6.90 1.03
C ALA A 141 -7.76 8.31 1.07
N ASP A 142 -9.05 8.42 1.21
CA ASP A 142 -9.75 9.65 1.60
C ASP A 142 -9.66 9.76 3.13
N TYR A 143 -8.58 10.40 3.64
CA TYR A 143 -8.29 10.38 5.08
C TYR A 143 -9.18 11.34 5.89
N ASP A 144 -9.78 12.35 5.27
CA ASP A 144 -10.60 13.37 5.94
C ASP A 144 -12.09 13.31 5.55
N HIS A 145 -12.47 12.31 4.73
CA HIS A 145 -13.83 12.06 4.27
C HIS A 145 -14.43 13.22 3.45
N ASP A 146 -13.59 13.91 2.67
CA ASP A 146 -14.07 14.96 1.78
C ASP A 146 -14.51 14.44 0.39
N GLY A 147 -14.41 13.13 0.18
CA GLY A 147 -14.80 12.42 -1.05
C GLY A 147 -13.73 12.42 -2.14
N ARG A 148 -12.49 12.81 -1.83
CA ARG A 148 -11.37 12.82 -2.76
C ARG A 148 -10.21 11.97 -2.21
N PRO A 149 -9.59 11.11 -3.03
CA PRO A 149 -8.45 10.32 -2.56
C PRO A 149 -7.22 11.19 -2.36
N ASP A 150 -6.58 11.02 -1.19
CA ASP A 150 -5.31 11.61 -0.83
C ASP A 150 -4.19 10.58 -0.98
N ILE A 151 -2.93 11.05 -1.05
CA ILE A 151 -1.79 10.19 -1.34
C ILE A 151 -0.71 10.38 -0.28
N PHE A 152 -0.36 9.31 0.43
CA PHE A 152 0.78 9.27 1.32
C PHE A 152 1.97 8.58 0.64
N VAL A 153 3.16 9.19 0.75
CA VAL A 153 4.42 8.64 0.22
C VAL A 153 5.43 8.49 1.34
N ALA A 154 5.85 7.25 1.61
CA ALA A 154 6.98 6.98 2.50
C ALA A 154 8.29 7.23 1.76
N ASN A 155 9.18 8.03 2.37
CA ASN A 155 10.46 8.40 1.80
C ASN A 155 11.63 7.77 2.58
N ASP A 156 12.63 7.30 1.86
CA ASP A 156 13.86 6.76 2.44
C ASP A 156 14.83 7.87 2.86
N THR A 157 15.13 7.93 4.16
CA THR A 157 16.03 8.94 4.75
C THR A 157 15.67 10.39 4.41
N TYR A 158 14.38 10.65 4.34
CA TYR A 158 13.80 11.95 4.07
C TYR A 158 12.44 12.07 4.77
N TYR A 159 11.83 13.28 4.84
CA TYR A 159 10.47 13.41 5.35
C TYR A 159 9.45 12.83 4.37
N ASN A 160 8.39 12.21 4.90
CA ASN A 160 7.30 11.66 4.11
C ASN A 160 6.44 12.78 3.51
N PHE A 161 5.66 12.45 2.49
CA PHE A 161 4.68 13.37 1.91
C PHE A 161 3.25 12.89 2.19
N LEU A 162 2.37 13.84 2.46
CA LEU A 162 0.92 13.66 2.40
C LEU A 162 0.35 14.69 1.42
N PHE A 163 0.01 14.24 0.25
CA PHE A 163 -0.61 15.06 -0.78
C PHE A 163 -2.13 15.06 -0.56
N HIS A 164 -2.64 16.15 0.01
CA HIS A 164 -4.06 16.37 0.20
C HIS A 164 -4.69 16.89 -1.10
N ASN A 165 -5.76 16.22 -1.55
CA ASN A 165 -6.43 16.49 -2.82
C ASN A 165 -7.46 17.63 -2.69
N LEU A 166 -7.23 18.74 -3.34
CA LEU A 166 -8.12 19.91 -3.34
C LEU A 166 -9.07 19.97 -4.56
N GLY A 167 -9.18 18.86 -5.32
CA GLY A 167 -9.95 18.83 -6.57
C GLY A 167 -9.27 19.62 -7.70
N GLY A 168 -8.44 18.94 -8.49
CA GLY A 168 -7.65 19.54 -9.58
C GLY A 168 -6.27 20.05 -9.21
N LYS A 169 -5.84 19.89 -7.95
CA LYS A 169 -4.48 20.12 -7.46
C LYS A 169 -4.28 19.43 -6.12
N PHE A 170 -3.03 19.17 -5.78
CA PHE A 170 -2.62 18.67 -4.46
C PHE A 170 -1.87 19.74 -3.66
N GLU A 171 -2.05 19.69 -2.34
CA GLU A 171 -1.24 20.41 -1.36
C GLU A 171 -0.47 19.40 -0.50
N GLU A 172 0.83 19.61 -0.32
CA GLU A 172 1.64 18.77 0.55
C GLU A 172 1.46 19.22 2.00
N THR A 173 0.92 18.33 2.84
CA THR A 173 0.47 18.66 4.21
C THR A 173 1.08 17.76 5.28
N ALA A 174 2.14 16.98 5.00
CA ALA A 174 2.67 15.99 5.93
C ALA A 174 3.14 16.58 7.27
N PHE A 175 3.75 17.78 7.27
CA PHE A 175 4.16 18.45 8.50
C PHE A 175 2.97 18.88 9.37
N PRO A 176 2.00 19.66 8.89
CA PRO A 176 0.83 20.02 9.70
C PRO A 176 -0.04 18.81 10.07
N ALA A 177 -0.08 17.77 9.24
CA ALA A 177 -0.79 16.53 9.53
C ALA A 177 -0.07 15.60 10.51
N GLY A 178 1.19 15.88 10.88
CA GLY A 178 1.96 15.07 11.84
C GLY A 178 2.49 13.74 11.30
N VAL A 179 2.62 13.60 9.97
CA VAL A 179 3.09 12.36 9.33
C VAL A 179 4.43 12.49 8.62
N ALA A 180 5.02 13.69 8.60
CA ALA A 180 6.27 13.94 7.88
C ALA A 180 7.47 13.16 8.45
N LEU A 181 7.53 13.00 9.77
CA LEU A 181 8.62 12.35 10.50
C LEU A 181 8.05 11.55 11.67
N PRO A 182 8.77 10.52 12.14
CA PRO A 182 8.49 9.91 13.44
C PRO A 182 8.53 10.94 14.59
N GLU A 183 7.91 10.60 15.73
CA GLU A 183 7.82 11.47 16.91
C GLU A 183 9.18 11.99 17.43
N ASP A 184 10.25 11.21 17.24
CA ASP A 184 11.61 11.61 17.62
C ASP A 184 12.27 12.60 16.64
N GLY A 185 11.60 12.95 15.55
CA GLY A 185 12.05 13.93 14.56
C GLY A 185 13.21 13.46 13.66
N ASN A 186 13.58 12.19 13.71
CA ASN A 186 14.67 11.65 12.89
C ASN A 186 14.18 11.21 11.51
N PHE A 187 15.05 11.36 10.50
CA PHE A 187 14.85 10.69 9.22
C PHE A 187 15.09 9.19 9.38
N ILE A 188 14.14 8.39 8.89
CA ILE A 188 14.25 6.94 8.84
C ILE A 188 14.15 6.46 7.40
N GLY A 189 14.58 5.23 7.14
CA GLY A 189 14.44 4.59 5.84
C GLY A 189 13.01 4.11 5.62
N GLY A 190 12.08 5.03 5.35
CA GLY A 190 10.70 4.68 5.07
C GLY A 190 10.58 3.86 3.79
N MET A 191 9.97 2.68 3.87
CA MET A 191 9.83 1.71 2.77
C MET A 191 8.35 1.51 2.41
N GLY A 192 7.86 0.28 2.37
CA GLY A 192 6.46 -0.03 2.13
C GLY A 192 5.54 0.39 3.27
N LEU A 193 4.28 0.51 2.94
CA LEU A 193 3.26 1.00 3.85
C LEU A 193 1.89 0.40 3.54
N ASP A 194 0.95 0.59 4.45
CA ASP A 194 -0.49 0.50 4.15
C ASP A 194 -1.24 1.66 4.80
N PHE A 195 -2.36 2.06 4.19
CA PHE A 195 -3.16 3.20 4.59
C PHE A 195 -4.62 2.76 4.74
N ARG A 196 -4.98 2.19 5.90
CA ARG A 196 -6.30 1.63 6.19
C ARG A 196 -6.68 1.84 7.65
N ASP A 197 -7.98 1.85 7.93
CA ASP A 197 -8.52 1.87 9.28
C ASP A 197 -8.22 0.54 10.00
N TYR A 198 -7.30 0.54 10.98
CA TYR A 198 -6.95 -0.67 11.74
C TYR A 198 -7.72 -0.78 13.06
N ASP A 199 -8.27 0.33 13.59
CA ASP A 199 -8.93 0.33 14.90
C ASP A 199 -10.44 0.53 14.84
N ASN A 200 -11.01 0.46 13.62
CA ASN A 200 -12.43 0.49 13.35
C ASN A 200 -13.14 1.79 13.81
N ASP A 201 -12.42 2.92 13.84
CA ASP A 201 -13.01 4.21 14.16
C ASP A 201 -13.60 4.94 12.94
N GLY A 202 -13.40 4.39 11.77
CA GLY A 202 -13.93 4.87 10.49
C GLY A 202 -12.95 5.72 9.69
N PHE A 203 -11.79 6.08 10.22
CA PHE A 203 -10.80 6.90 9.54
C PHE A 203 -9.55 6.08 9.18
N PRO A 204 -9.04 6.16 7.95
CA PRO A 204 -7.83 5.45 7.57
C PRO A 204 -6.60 5.91 8.35
N ASP A 205 -5.83 4.93 8.83
CA ASP A 205 -4.57 5.07 9.58
C ASP A 205 -3.39 4.65 8.70
N ILE A 206 -2.17 4.99 9.13
CA ILE A 206 -0.98 4.66 8.36
C ILE A 206 -0.05 3.78 9.20
N VAL A 207 0.43 2.69 8.59
CA VAL A 207 1.63 1.99 9.03
C VAL A 207 2.67 2.05 7.92
N TYR A 208 3.92 2.34 8.26
CA TYR A 208 5.03 2.17 7.33
C TYR A 208 6.23 1.55 8.03
N VAL A 209 7.05 0.84 7.27
CA VAL A 209 8.19 0.09 7.81
C VAL A 209 9.51 0.78 7.49
N ALA A 210 10.53 0.49 8.29
CA ALA A 210 11.85 1.05 8.15
C ALA A 210 12.94 0.03 8.48
N LEU A 211 14.19 0.45 8.40
CA LEU A 211 15.36 -0.40 8.65
C LEU A 211 15.60 -0.65 10.14
N GLY A 212 16.48 -1.58 10.44
CA GLY A 212 16.84 -1.94 11.82
C GLY A 212 17.24 -0.73 12.68
N ASN A 213 16.81 -0.71 13.94
CA ASN A 213 16.95 0.37 14.91
C ASN A 213 16.15 1.66 14.60
N GLN A 214 15.15 1.60 13.71
CA GLN A 214 14.36 2.74 13.30
C GLN A 214 12.86 2.62 13.63
N THR A 215 12.39 1.47 14.10
CA THR A 215 10.97 1.14 14.36
C THR A 215 10.08 1.15 13.11
N PHE A 216 8.82 0.72 13.26
CA PHE A 216 7.77 0.79 12.25
C PHE A 216 6.67 1.72 12.77
N PRO A 217 6.65 2.99 12.32
CA PRO A 217 5.67 3.95 12.81
C PRO A 217 4.23 3.53 12.49
N LEU A 218 3.38 3.60 13.51
CA LEU A 218 1.95 3.44 13.44
C LEU A 218 1.31 4.79 13.76
N LEU A 219 0.62 5.37 12.79
CA LEU A 219 0.06 6.71 12.84
C LEU A 219 -1.46 6.61 12.84
N LYS A 220 -2.06 6.94 13.99
CA LYS A 220 -3.52 6.96 14.12
C LYS A 220 -4.09 8.27 13.63
N ASN A 221 -5.10 8.19 12.76
CA ASN A 221 -5.87 9.32 12.28
C ASN A 221 -6.75 9.92 13.40
N ARG A 222 -6.79 11.24 13.52
CA ARG A 222 -7.62 11.94 14.50
C ARG A 222 -8.84 12.58 13.83
N ASN A 223 -9.77 11.75 13.39
CA ASN A 223 -11.04 12.17 12.79
C ASN A 223 -10.83 13.10 11.56
N GLY A 224 -9.94 12.73 10.65
CA GLY A 224 -9.68 13.43 9.40
C GLY A 224 -8.93 14.76 9.53
N LYS A 225 -8.37 15.10 10.69
CA LYS A 225 -7.70 16.39 10.91
C LYS A 225 -6.19 16.29 10.80
N ASP A 226 -5.64 15.36 11.51
CA ASP A 226 -4.21 15.09 11.61
C ASP A 226 -3.98 13.68 12.16
N PHE A 227 -2.73 13.29 12.31
CA PHE A 227 -2.35 11.97 12.82
C PHE A 227 -1.55 12.10 14.11
N THR A 228 -1.65 11.08 14.96
CA THR A 228 -0.82 10.92 16.14
C THR A 228 -0.04 9.62 16.02
N GLU A 229 1.27 9.68 16.22
CA GLU A 229 2.06 8.45 16.29
C GLU A 229 1.74 7.68 17.59
N VAL A 230 1.32 6.42 17.42
CA VAL A 230 0.97 5.52 18.53
C VAL A 230 1.93 4.33 18.64
N THR A 231 3.06 4.38 17.98
CA THR A 231 4.09 3.32 17.97
C THR A 231 4.56 2.96 19.38
N GLN A 232 4.83 3.97 20.22
CA GLN A 232 5.27 3.75 21.60
C GLN A 232 4.13 3.25 22.51
N PRO A 233 2.96 3.91 22.59
CA PRO A 233 1.90 3.47 23.50
C PRO A 233 1.26 2.13 23.09
N SER A 234 1.27 1.75 21.82
CA SER A 234 0.76 0.46 21.32
C SER A 234 1.70 -0.73 21.59
N GLY A 235 2.94 -0.48 22.04
CA GLY A 235 3.97 -1.50 22.22
C GLY A 235 4.76 -1.81 20.94
N MET A 236 4.35 -1.33 19.79
CA MET A 236 5.00 -1.59 18.51
C MET A 236 6.47 -1.19 18.48
N ARG A 237 6.86 -0.09 19.17
CA ARG A 237 8.26 0.34 19.25
C ARG A 237 9.19 -0.76 19.79
N ALA A 238 8.82 -1.39 20.90
CA ALA A 238 9.64 -2.43 21.51
C ALA A 238 9.77 -3.67 20.63
N LEU A 239 8.70 -4.00 19.90
CA LEU A 239 8.66 -5.15 18.98
C LEU A 239 9.49 -4.89 17.73
N THR A 240 9.40 -3.69 17.15
CA THR A 240 9.90 -3.41 15.81
C THR A 240 11.32 -2.84 15.77
N LEU A 241 11.82 -2.26 16.87
CA LEU A 241 13.15 -1.65 16.94
C LEU A 241 14.28 -2.58 16.45
N PRO A 242 14.31 -3.89 16.76
CA PRO A 242 15.36 -4.80 16.26
C PRO A 242 15.10 -5.32 14.84
N MET A 243 14.00 -4.92 14.21
CA MET A 243 13.56 -5.46 12.93
C MET A 243 13.91 -4.50 11.78
N ALA A 244 14.19 -5.07 10.61
CA ALA A 244 14.23 -4.33 9.35
C ALA A 244 13.07 -4.81 8.47
N GLY A 245 12.21 -3.87 8.02
CA GLY A 245 11.04 -4.15 7.21
C GLY A 245 11.12 -3.51 5.83
N PHE A 246 10.53 -4.15 4.83
CA PHE A 246 10.38 -3.59 3.49
C PHE A 246 8.92 -3.40 3.09
N GLY A 247 8.05 -4.37 3.32
CA GLY A 247 6.62 -4.25 3.05
C GLY A 247 5.78 -4.38 4.30
N ALA A 248 4.65 -3.68 4.34
CA ALA A 248 3.64 -3.80 5.38
C ALA A 248 2.24 -3.79 4.77
N GLY A 249 1.32 -4.57 5.34
CA GLY A 249 -0.09 -4.56 4.95
C GLY A 249 -1.00 -4.91 6.11
N PHE A 250 -2.12 -4.20 6.19
CA PHE A 250 -3.20 -4.44 7.15
C PHE A 250 -4.17 -5.49 6.61
N GLN A 251 -4.27 -6.64 7.29
CA GLN A 251 -5.20 -7.73 6.96
C GLN A 251 -5.70 -8.40 8.23
N ASP A 252 -6.94 -8.84 8.23
CA ASP A 252 -7.52 -9.63 9.32
C ASP A 252 -7.23 -11.12 9.07
N PHE A 253 -6.15 -11.63 9.68
CA PHE A 253 -5.68 -13.01 9.42
C PHE A 253 -6.41 -14.08 10.25
N ASP A 254 -7.07 -13.74 11.35
CA ASP A 254 -7.81 -14.69 12.17
C ASP A 254 -9.34 -14.45 12.15
N ASN A 255 -9.80 -13.55 11.29
CA ASN A 255 -11.21 -13.20 11.07
C ASN A 255 -11.90 -12.70 12.35
N ASP A 256 -11.16 -12.05 13.26
CA ASP A 256 -11.70 -11.54 14.52
C ASP A 256 -12.35 -10.14 14.38
N GLY A 257 -12.22 -9.51 13.21
CA GLY A 257 -12.76 -8.20 12.88
C GLY A 257 -11.78 -7.04 13.10
N TRP A 258 -10.54 -7.33 13.46
CA TRP A 258 -9.48 -6.34 13.65
C TRP A 258 -8.32 -6.63 12.69
N LYS A 259 -7.87 -5.60 11.99
CA LYS A 259 -6.77 -5.78 11.03
C LYS A 259 -5.43 -5.92 11.75
N ASP A 260 -4.74 -7.01 11.49
CA ASP A 260 -3.36 -7.28 11.85
C ASP A 260 -2.39 -6.60 10.89
N ILE A 261 -1.10 -6.60 11.19
CA ILE A 261 -0.07 -6.11 10.28
C ILE A 261 0.85 -7.27 9.88
N PHE A 262 0.89 -7.59 8.59
CA PHE A 262 1.93 -8.45 8.03
C PHE A 262 3.12 -7.60 7.57
N VAL A 263 4.35 -8.03 7.92
CA VAL A 263 5.57 -7.33 7.52
C VAL A 263 6.54 -8.29 6.84
N THR A 264 6.99 -7.91 5.64
CA THR A 264 8.13 -8.57 4.99
C THR A 264 9.43 -8.01 5.55
N ARG A 265 10.32 -8.88 6.00
CA ARG A 265 11.53 -8.51 6.72
C ARG A 265 12.80 -8.93 6.02
N GLY A 266 13.83 -8.13 6.20
CA GLY A 266 15.18 -8.32 5.67
C GLY A 266 15.91 -6.98 5.60
N ASP A 267 17.22 -6.99 5.84
CA ASP A 267 17.98 -5.73 5.84
C ASP A 267 18.36 -5.28 4.41
N ALA A 268 18.71 -4.00 4.27
CA ALA A 268 19.19 -3.41 3.03
C ALA A 268 20.70 -3.63 2.82
N VAL A 269 21.45 -3.95 3.88
CA VAL A 269 22.91 -4.19 3.77
C VAL A 269 23.20 -5.50 3.04
N SER A 270 24.29 -5.54 2.28
CA SER A 270 24.66 -6.71 1.47
C SER A 270 25.34 -7.81 2.30
N LEU A 271 25.96 -7.47 3.40
CA LEU A 271 26.70 -8.42 4.23
C LEU A 271 26.27 -8.37 5.70
N PRO A 272 26.26 -9.52 6.39
CA PRO A 272 25.99 -9.57 7.82
C PRO A 272 27.02 -8.74 8.60
N MET A 273 26.55 -7.94 9.54
CA MET A 273 27.38 -7.22 10.52
C MET A 273 27.14 -7.83 11.91
N PRO A 274 28.07 -7.63 12.87
CA PRO A 274 27.91 -8.21 14.20
C PRO A 274 26.59 -7.88 14.91
N THR A 275 25.94 -6.77 14.51
CA THR A 275 24.69 -6.27 15.10
C THR A 275 23.51 -6.32 14.14
N THR A 276 23.68 -6.86 12.91
CA THR A 276 22.66 -6.84 11.86
C THR A 276 22.43 -8.23 11.29
N VAL A 277 21.23 -8.75 11.45
CA VAL A 277 20.78 -9.98 10.79
C VAL A 277 20.19 -9.57 9.45
N VAL A 278 20.85 -9.94 8.35
CA VAL A 278 20.46 -9.54 6.98
C VAL A 278 19.21 -10.27 6.52
N ASP A 279 19.21 -11.60 6.63
CA ASP A 279 18.06 -12.44 6.32
C ASP A 279 17.17 -12.54 7.56
N GLN A 280 15.90 -12.10 7.45
CA GLN A 280 14.96 -12.10 8.56
C GLN A 280 13.66 -12.83 8.15
N PRO A 281 13.01 -13.57 9.08
CA PRO A 281 11.70 -14.14 8.82
C PRO A 281 10.64 -13.02 8.76
N ASN A 282 9.59 -13.20 7.96
CA ASN A 282 8.43 -12.32 7.98
C ASN A 282 7.73 -12.35 9.35
N THR A 283 6.89 -11.39 9.63
CA THR A 283 6.21 -11.30 10.94
C THR A 283 4.76 -10.83 10.75
N VAL A 284 3.85 -11.46 11.46
CA VAL A 284 2.50 -10.93 11.71
C VAL A 284 2.52 -10.23 13.07
N PHE A 285 2.03 -9.01 13.14
CA PHE A 285 1.71 -8.34 14.39
C PHE A 285 0.20 -8.41 14.59
N ARG A 286 -0.21 -9.14 15.62
CA ARG A 286 -1.61 -9.29 15.95
C ARG A 286 -2.15 -8.04 16.62
N ASN A 287 -3.28 -7.56 16.10
CA ASN A 287 -4.02 -6.44 16.67
C ASN A 287 -4.69 -6.85 17.99
N PRO A 288 -4.52 -6.10 19.07
CA PRO A 288 -5.17 -6.43 20.35
C PRO A 288 -6.65 -6.07 20.40
N GLY A 289 -7.22 -5.54 19.33
CA GLY A 289 -8.58 -5.01 19.33
C GLY A 289 -8.68 -3.67 20.05
N SER A 290 -9.80 -3.45 20.76
CA SER A 290 -10.09 -2.18 21.45
C SER A 290 -9.19 -1.89 22.66
N SER A 291 -8.39 -2.85 23.12
CA SER A 291 -7.52 -2.69 24.29
C SER A 291 -6.38 -3.70 24.26
N GLY A 292 -5.22 -3.27 24.75
CA GLY A 292 -4.05 -4.13 24.86
C GLY A 292 -2.85 -3.59 24.09
N GLN A 293 -1.89 -4.45 23.86
CA GLN A 293 -0.68 -4.16 23.08
C GLN A 293 -0.53 -5.16 21.94
N TRP A 294 0.01 -4.70 20.83
CA TRP A 294 0.33 -5.54 19.69
C TRP A 294 1.28 -6.69 20.09
N GLN A 295 1.13 -7.81 19.41
CA GLN A 295 1.95 -9.01 19.66
C GLN A 295 2.59 -9.46 18.35
N ALA A 296 3.90 -9.72 18.39
CA ALA A 296 4.60 -10.29 17.23
C ALA A 296 4.45 -11.82 17.25
N LEU A 297 3.91 -12.38 16.16
CA LEU A 297 3.59 -13.81 16.02
C LEU A 297 4.52 -14.50 15.01
N THR A 298 5.81 -14.15 14.95
CA THR A 298 6.73 -14.72 13.95
C THR A 298 6.73 -16.25 13.98
N GLU A 299 7.11 -16.86 15.10
CA GLU A 299 7.16 -18.33 15.23
C GLU A 299 5.75 -18.94 15.35
N ALA A 300 4.87 -18.31 16.12
CA ALA A 300 3.52 -18.80 16.32
C ALA A 300 2.67 -18.78 15.03
N ALA A 301 3.00 -17.88 14.09
CA ALA A 301 2.40 -17.86 12.75
C ALA A 301 3.12 -18.79 11.74
N GLY A 302 4.08 -19.59 12.16
CA GLY A 302 4.84 -20.45 11.25
C GLY A 302 5.84 -19.72 10.35
N LEU A 303 6.11 -18.45 10.63
CA LEU A 303 7.03 -17.60 9.89
C LEU A 303 8.44 -17.65 10.52
N ASP A 304 8.93 -18.82 10.79
CA ASP A 304 10.18 -19.06 11.53
C ASP A 304 11.44 -18.80 10.70
N ALA A 305 12.59 -19.10 11.30
CA ALA A 305 13.90 -18.91 10.69
C ALA A 305 14.10 -19.71 9.38
N SER A 306 13.29 -20.75 9.09
CA SER A 306 13.37 -21.49 7.83
C SER A 306 12.94 -20.65 6.63
N GLY A 307 12.08 -19.67 6.85
CA GLY A 307 11.64 -18.68 5.86
C GLY A 307 12.46 -17.38 5.85
N ALA A 308 13.54 -17.29 6.60
CA ALA A 308 14.37 -16.09 6.66
C ALA A 308 15.01 -15.79 5.30
N ALA A 309 14.85 -14.53 4.86
CA ALA A 309 15.36 -14.04 3.59
C ALA A 309 15.49 -12.51 3.62
N ARG A 310 16.02 -11.94 2.55
CA ARG A 310 15.92 -10.50 2.30
C ARG A 310 14.59 -10.22 1.61
N ASN A 311 13.48 -10.38 2.38
CA ASN A 311 12.15 -10.20 1.84
C ASN A 311 11.91 -8.74 1.44
N ARG A 312 11.02 -8.51 0.46
CA ARG A 312 10.73 -7.19 -0.12
C ARG A 312 9.23 -6.94 -0.25
N GLY A 313 8.65 -7.22 -1.40
CA GLY A 313 7.23 -7.02 -1.66
C GLY A 313 6.34 -8.06 -1.01
N CYS A 314 5.07 -7.70 -0.78
CA CYS A 314 4.00 -8.62 -0.41
C CYS A 314 2.69 -8.25 -1.09
N ALA A 315 1.88 -9.26 -1.35
CA ALA A 315 0.50 -9.12 -1.81
C ALA A 315 -0.39 -10.11 -1.06
N PHE A 316 -1.66 -9.75 -0.91
CA PHE A 316 -2.61 -10.47 -0.08
C PHE A 316 -3.86 -10.86 -0.86
N GLY A 317 -4.46 -11.98 -0.52
CA GLY A 317 -5.72 -12.47 -1.05
C GLY A 317 -6.00 -13.88 -0.55
N ASP A 318 -7.24 -14.31 -0.63
CA ASP A 318 -7.62 -15.70 -0.36
C ASP A 318 -7.36 -16.53 -1.63
N LEU A 319 -6.26 -17.30 -1.64
CA LEU A 319 -5.78 -18.00 -2.83
C LEU A 319 -6.45 -19.36 -3.05
N ASP A 320 -7.00 -19.98 -2.01
CA ASP A 320 -7.66 -21.29 -2.12
C ASP A 320 -9.16 -21.25 -1.82
N GLY A 321 -9.72 -20.05 -1.57
CA GLY A 321 -11.16 -19.84 -1.39
C GLY A 321 -11.69 -20.33 -0.05
N ASP A 322 -10.82 -20.41 0.97
CA ASP A 322 -11.19 -20.92 2.29
C ASP A 322 -11.61 -19.81 3.29
N GLY A 323 -11.57 -18.54 2.85
CA GLY A 323 -12.00 -17.40 3.63
C GLY A 323 -10.95 -16.87 4.60
N ARG A 324 -9.71 -17.25 4.44
CA ARG A 324 -8.57 -16.74 5.18
C ARG A 324 -7.60 -16.04 4.23
N VAL A 325 -7.19 -14.86 4.60
CA VAL A 325 -6.25 -14.09 3.77
C VAL A 325 -4.88 -14.76 3.79
N ASP A 326 -4.37 -15.09 2.60
CA ASP A 326 -3.04 -15.60 2.36
C ASP A 326 -2.08 -14.47 1.99
N ALA A 327 -0.77 -14.76 1.95
CA ALA A 327 0.24 -13.81 1.53
C ALA A 327 1.19 -14.39 0.49
N VAL A 328 1.54 -13.58 -0.51
CA VAL A 328 2.65 -13.87 -1.43
C VAL A 328 3.77 -12.88 -1.14
N THR A 329 4.99 -13.36 -0.98
CA THR A 329 6.15 -12.50 -0.70
C THR A 329 7.26 -12.73 -1.70
N THR A 330 7.99 -11.64 -2.03
CA THR A 330 9.19 -11.70 -2.86
C THR A 330 10.44 -11.48 -2.00
N ALA A 331 11.56 -12.02 -2.42
CA ALA A 331 12.85 -11.83 -1.75
C ALA A 331 13.97 -11.66 -2.77
N LEU A 332 15.07 -11.02 -2.36
CA LEU A 332 16.27 -10.94 -3.18
C LEU A 332 16.91 -12.33 -3.31
N ASP A 333 17.25 -12.68 -4.54
CA ASP A 333 17.98 -13.91 -4.88
C ASP A 333 17.29 -15.23 -4.45
N LYS A 334 15.95 -15.18 -4.20
CA LYS A 334 15.14 -16.34 -3.88
C LYS A 334 13.84 -16.33 -4.68
N PRO A 335 13.24 -17.50 -4.94
CA PRO A 335 11.87 -17.56 -5.48
C PRO A 335 10.86 -16.84 -4.59
N ALA A 336 9.75 -16.41 -5.16
CA ALA A 336 8.61 -15.96 -4.39
C ALA A 336 8.08 -17.07 -3.47
N SER A 337 7.62 -16.69 -2.29
CA SER A 337 7.01 -17.59 -1.32
C SER A 337 5.51 -17.34 -1.22
N ILE A 338 4.74 -18.42 -1.15
CA ILE A 338 3.30 -18.38 -0.89
C ILE A 338 3.08 -18.89 0.53
N TRP A 339 2.43 -18.08 1.35
CA TRP A 339 2.11 -18.35 2.74
C TRP A 339 0.60 -18.58 2.85
N MET A 340 0.21 -19.86 2.91
CA MET A 340 -1.19 -20.26 3.07
C MET A 340 -1.60 -20.11 4.54
N ASN A 341 -2.60 -19.30 4.80
CA ASN A 341 -3.13 -19.09 6.15
C ASN A 341 -3.88 -20.35 6.63
N ARG A 342 -3.43 -20.92 7.72
CA ARG A 342 -4.04 -22.10 8.35
C ARG A 342 -4.42 -21.82 9.81
N SER A 343 -4.78 -20.57 10.12
CA SER A 343 -5.22 -20.19 11.46
C SER A 343 -6.37 -21.07 11.93
N GLU A 344 -6.17 -21.73 13.07
CA GLU A 344 -7.21 -22.51 13.71
C GLU A 344 -8.21 -21.59 14.41
N HIS A 345 -9.49 -21.96 14.38
CA HIS A 345 -10.56 -21.20 15.03
C HIS A 345 -10.74 -19.77 14.48
N SER A 346 -10.40 -19.54 13.21
CA SER A 346 -10.75 -18.30 12.53
C SER A 346 -12.27 -18.08 12.56
N GLY A 347 -12.70 -16.83 12.73
CA GLY A 347 -14.10 -16.44 12.73
C GLY A 347 -14.78 -16.63 11.37
N HIS A 348 -16.09 -16.29 11.30
CA HIS A 348 -16.79 -16.12 10.03
C HIS A 348 -16.18 -14.93 9.26
N TRP A 349 -16.43 -14.85 7.97
CA TRP A 349 -15.86 -13.84 7.09
C TRP A 349 -16.86 -13.37 6.02
N LEU A 350 -16.56 -12.26 5.38
CA LEU A 350 -17.32 -11.75 4.25
C LEU A 350 -16.37 -10.99 3.31
N ASP A 351 -16.31 -11.43 2.06
CA ASP A 351 -15.61 -10.70 1.01
C ASP A 351 -16.59 -9.89 0.18
N ILE A 352 -16.21 -8.66 -0.12
CA ILE A 352 -16.97 -7.76 -0.98
C ILE A 352 -16.16 -7.45 -2.24
N ALA A 353 -16.60 -8.01 -3.35
CA ALA A 353 -16.11 -7.66 -4.69
C ALA A 353 -16.97 -6.52 -5.26
N LEU A 354 -16.35 -5.53 -5.88
CA LEU A 354 -17.02 -4.37 -6.43
C LEU A 354 -17.02 -4.41 -7.96
N GLU A 355 -18.09 -3.92 -8.57
CA GLU A 355 -18.17 -3.62 -9.99
C GLU A 355 -18.80 -2.25 -10.20
N GLY A 356 -17.97 -1.24 -10.50
CA GLY A 356 -18.40 0.11 -10.81
C GLY A 356 -19.15 0.18 -12.15
N THR A 357 -20.06 1.13 -12.26
CA THR A 357 -20.81 1.43 -13.49
C THR A 357 -20.75 2.91 -13.86
N LYS A 358 -20.60 3.78 -12.89
CA LYS A 358 -20.32 5.21 -13.02
C LYS A 358 -18.95 5.54 -12.42
N SER A 359 -18.63 4.89 -11.32
CA SER A 359 -17.26 4.82 -10.78
C SER A 359 -16.39 3.95 -11.69
N ASN A 360 -15.07 4.02 -11.53
CA ASN A 360 -14.17 3.09 -12.17
C ASN A 360 -14.62 1.64 -11.89
N ARG A 361 -14.34 0.75 -12.81
CA ARG A 361 -14.89 -0.61 -12.80
C ARG A 361 -14.46 -1.42 -11.57
N ASP A 362 -13.23 -1.25 -11.11
CA ASP A 362 -12.70 -1.93 -9.93
C ASP A 362 -13.27 -1.38 -8.61
N GLY A 363 -13.98 -0.25 -8.66
CA GLY A 363 -14.50 0.43 -7.47
C GLY A 363 -13.41 1.04 -6.58
N ILE A 364 -12.19 1.25 -7.11
CA ILE A 364 -11.08 1.88 -6.37
C ILE A 364 -11.51 3.26 -5.89
N GLY A 365 -11.32 3.51 -4.58
CA GLY A 365 -11.79 4.69 -3.87
C GLY A 365 -13.14 4.51 -3.15
N ALA A 366 -13.88 3.41 -3.40
CA ALA A 366 -15.10 3.13 -2.65
C ALA A 366 -14.78 2.81 -1.18
N SER A 367 -15.53 3.40 -0.24
CA SER A 367 -15.46 3.05 1.18
C SER A 367 -16.60 2.12 1.56
N ILE A 368 -16.31 1.14 2.42
CA ILE A 368 -17.25 0.12 2.85
C ILE A 368 -17.31 0.06 4.37
N ARG A 369 -18.52 0.10 4.91
CA ARG A 369 -18.81 -0.17 6.31
C ARG A 369 -19.57 -1.47 6.43
N VAL A 370 -19.05 -2.41 7.22
CA VAL A 370 -19.72 -3.65 7.58
C VAL A 370 -20.13 -3.58 9.05
N VAL A 371 -21.40 -3.86 9.34
CA VAL A 371 -21.97 -3.88 10.71
C VAL A 371 -22.39 -5.30 11.05
N SER A 372 -21.86 -5.85 12.12
CA SER A 372 -22.24 -7.12 12.71
C SER A 372 -22.87 -6.93 14.10
N ALA A 373 -23.16 -7.99 14.83
CA ALA A 373 -23.62 -7.89 16.21
C ALA A 373 -22.51 -7.42 17.16
N HIS A 374 -21.25 -7.62 16.77
CA HIS A 374 -20.07 -7.29 17.59
C HIS A 374 -19.45 -5.93 17.27
N GLY A 375 -19.95 -5.21 16.27
CA GLY A 375 -19.46 -3.86 15.97
C GLY A 375 -19.52 -3.48 14.50
N SER A 376 -18.85 -2.37 14.20
CA SER A 376 -18.67 -1.88 12.82
C SER A 376 -17.22 -2.01 12.44
N GLN A 377 -16.98 -2.34 11.19
CA GLN A 377 -15.65 -2.35 10.56
C GLN A 377 -15.69 -1.46 9.32
N TYR A 378 -14.55 -0.87 8.99
CA TYR A 378 -14.42 0.01 7.84
C TYR A 378 -13.21 -0.39 7.00
N ASN A 379 -13.37 -0.32 5.70
CA ASN A 379 -12.30 -0.53 4.74
C ASN A 379 -12.58 0.28 3.48
N HIS A 380 -11.60 0.45 2.62
CA HIS A 380 -11.78 1.10 1.32
C HIS A 380 -11.07 0.32 0.23
N MET A 381 -11.59 0.41 -0.99
CA MET A 381 -11.02 -0.28 -2.14
C MET A 381 -9.78 0.44 -2.63
N THR A 382 -8.66 -0.23 -2.56
CA THR A 382 -7.38 0.19 -3.12
C THR A 382 -6.54 -1.04 -3.44
N THR A 383 -5.78 -0.99 -4.53
CA THR A 383 -4.80 -2.03 -4.86
C THR A 383 -3.40 -1.66 -4.39
N ALA A 384 -3.19 -0.42 -3.92
CA ALA A 384 -1.90 0.07 -3.42
C ALA A 384 -1.68 -0.40 -1.99
N SER A 385 -0.73 -1.29 -1.79
CA SER A 385 -0.31 -1.78 -0.47
C SER A 385 1.10 -2.31 -0.51
N CYS A 386 1.73 -2.44 0.66
CA CYS A 386 3.02 -3.05 0.82
C CYS A 386 4.17 -2.27 0.15
N TYR A 387 5.25 -2.93 -0.24
CA TYR A 387 6.42 -2.38 -0.90
C TYR A 387 6.44 -2.76 -2.37
N ALA A 388 6.37 -1.76 -3.25
CA ALA A 388 6.49 -1.98 -4.69
C ALA A 388 5.55 -3.10 -5.21
N SER A 389 4.38 -3.23 -4.60
CA SER A 389 3.45 -4.34 -4.81
C SER A 389 2.03 -3.83 -4.98
N SER A 390 1.15 -4.69 -5.43
CA SER A 390 -0.27 -4.41 -5.59
C SER A 390 -1.05 -5.64 -5.16
N SER A 391 -2.14 -5.45 -4.40
CA SER A 391 -3.07 -6.50 -4.03
C SER A 391 -4.41 -6.19 -4.67
N ASP A 392 -4.79 -7.01 -5.64
CA ASP A 392 -6.09 -6.94 -6.31
C ASP A 392 -6.99 -8.06 -5.77
N GLY A 393 -8.28 -7.77 -5.65
CA GLY A 393 -9.27 -8.73 -5.19
C GLY A 393 -10.35 -8.12 -4.31
N PRO A 394 -11.29 -8.94 -3.81
CA PRO A 394 -12.35 -8.47 -2.95
C PRO A 394 -11.80 -7.93 -1.62
N LEU A 395 -12.53 -6.97 -1.04
CA LEU A 395 -12.24 -6.49 0.31
C LEU A 395 -12.69 -7.52 1.34
N HIS A 396 -11.77 -7.95 2.18
CA HIS A 396 -11.99 -8.93 3.23
C HIS A 396 -12.45 -8.27 4.54
N PHE A 397 -13.42 -8.91 5.23
CA PHE A 397 -13.94 -8.53 6.55
C PHE A 397 -14.12 -9.80 7.40
N GLY A 398 -13.35 -9.93 8.46
CA GLY A 398 -13.63 -10.94 9.48
C GLY A 398 -14.87 -10.59 10.26
N LEU A 399 -15.74 -11.55 10.51
CA LEU A 399 -17.00 -11.36 11.25
C LEU A 399 -16.95 -11.95 12.66
N GLY A 400 -15.81 -12.53 13.06
CA GLY A 400 -15.69 -13.22 14.34
C GLY A 400 -16.75 -14.33 14.50
N PRO A 401 -17.54 -14.32 15.58
CA PRO A 401 -18.58 -15.32 15.79
C PRO A 401 -19.88 -15.07 14.99
N ASP A 402 -19.98 -13.96 14.24
CA ASP A 402 -21.19 -13.58 13.54
C ASP A 402 -21.28 -14.20 12.14
N SER A 403 -22.21 -15.10 11.90
CA SER A 403 -22.43 -15.69 10.58
C SER A 403 -23.17 -14.78 9.59
N THR A 404 -23.46 -13.53 9.98
CA THR A 404 -24.24 -12.59 9.17
C THR A 404 -23.85 -11.16 9.49
N ALA A 405 -23.51 -10.37 8.46
CA ALA A 405 -23.43 -8.94 8.54
C ALA A 405 -24.86 -8.35 8.49
N GLN A 406 -25.22 -7.57 9.50
CA GLN A 406 -26.53 -6.92 9.58
C GLN A 406 -26.70 -5.86 8.49
N MET A 407 -25.59 -5.18 8.15
CA MET A 407 -25.55 -4.13 7.13
C MET A 407 -24.18 -4.10 6.47
N VAL A 408 -24.19 -3.93 5.16
CA VAL A 408 -23.01 -3.51 4.35
C VAL A 408 -23.42 -2.23 3.66
N GLU A 409 -22.72 -1.14 3.95
CA GLU A 409 -22.92 0.18 3.34
C GLU A 409 -21.71 0.52 2.50
N ILE A 410 -21.94 0.87 1.25
CA ILE A 410 -20.89 1.17 0.26
C ILE A 410 -21.09 2.60 -0.23
N HIS A 411 -20.08 3.43 -0.08
CA HIS A 411 -19.99 4.76 -0.65
C HIS A 411 -19.08 4.70 -1.87
N TRP A 412 -19.66 4.82 -3.04
CA TRP A 412 -18.95 4.77 -4.32
C TRP A 412 -18.30 6.12 -4.66
N PRO A 413 -17.17 6.15 -5.40
CA PRO A 413 -16.55 7.41 -5.87
C PRO A 413 -17.51 8.31 -6.65
N SER A 414 -18.49 7.76 -7.35
CA SER A 414 -19.55 8.51 -8.04
C SER A 414 -20.50 9.30 -7.11
N GLY A 415 -20.36 9.13 -5.79
CA GLY A 415 -21.28 9.65 -4.77
C GLY A 415 -22.53 8.78 -4.55
N THR A 416 -22.67 7.65 -5.27
CA THR A 416 -23.75 6.68 -5.01
C THR A 416 -23.54 6.01 -3.65
N VAL A 417 -24.58 5.89 -2.83
CA VAL A 417 -24.58 5.13 -1.57
C VAL A 417 -25.49 3.92 -1.70
N GLN A 418 -24.97 2.75 -1.42
CA GLN A 418 -25.68 1.48 -1.59
C GLN A 418 -25.64 0.68 -0.29
N THR A 419 -26.79 0.13 0.14
CA THR A 419 -26.88 -0.63 1.38
C THR A 419 -27.44 -2.02 1.13
N LEU A 420 -26.73 -3.04 1.59
CA LEU A 420 -27.19 -4.41 1.68
C LEU A 420 -27.52 -4.74 3.14
N ARG A 421 -28.54 -5.59 3.37
CA ARG A 421 -28.95 -5.97 4.72
C ARG A 421 -28.99 -7.49 4.89
N ASN A 422 -28.62 -7.95 6.10
CA ASN A 422 -28.63 -9.37 6.47
C ASN A 422 -27.83 -10.22 5.48
N VAL A 423 -26.61 -9.79 5.18
CA VAL A 423 -25.70 -10.47 4.25
C VAL A 423 -25.05 -11.64 5.00
N LYS A 424 -25.25 -12.85 4.50
CA LYS A 424 -24.64 -14.06 5.10
C LYS A 424 -23.12 -14.04 4.89
N GLY A 425 -22.39 -14.40 5.93
CA GLY A 425 -20.95 -14.63 5.89
C GLY A 425 -20.56 -15.89 5.13
N ASP A 426 -19.29 -16.21 5.19
CA ASP A 426 -18.60 -17.34 4.58
C ASP A 426 -18.79 -17.38 3.06
N ARG A 427 -18.64 -16.22 2.43
CA ARG A 427 -18.75 -16.04 0.97
C ARG A 427 -18.20 -14.74 0.46
N THR A 428 -17.89 -14.73 -0.81
CA THR A 428 -17.69 -13.50 -1.59
C THR A 428 -19.03 -13.03 -2.16
N VAL A 429 -19.29 -11.74 -2.05
CA VAL A 429 -20.47 -11.07 -2.61
C VAL A 429 -20.01 -10.04 -3.64
N LEU A 430 -20.38 -10.25 -4.90
CA LEU A 430 -20.19 -9.24 -5.94
C LEU A 430 -21.29 -8.18 -5.81
N VAL A 431 -20.91 -6.94 -5.62
CA VAL A 431 -21.80 -5.78 -5.58
C VAL A 431 -21.53 -4.91 -6.78
N LYS A 432 -22.53 -4.85 -7.66
CA LYS A 432 -22.52 -3.95 -8.80
C LYS A 432 -23.11 -2.60 -8.39
N GLU A 433 -22.43 -1.52 -8.76
CA GLU A 433 -22.90 -0.16 -8.49
C GLU A 433 -24.30 0.04 -9.08
N ALA A 434 -25.23 0.58 -8.26
CA ALA A 434 -26.59 0.80 -8.69
C ALA A 434 -26.66 1.87 -9.79
N GLY A 435 -27.23 1.50 -10.94
CA GLY A 435 -27.64 2.49 -11.95
C GLY A 435 -28.77 3.38 -11.39
N ASN A 436 -28.90 4.61 -11.88
CA ASN A 436 -30.05 5.46 -11.57
C ASN A 436 -31.33 4.90 -12.20
#